data_a0fab50073139eff2a6bfa830d519341
#
_entry.id   a0fab50073139eff2a6bfa830d519341
#
_cell.length_a   1.000
_cell.length_b   1.000
_cell.length_c   1.000
_cell.angle_alpha   90.00
_cell.angle_beta   90.00
_cell.angle_gamma   90.00
#
_symmetry.space_group_name_H-M   'P 1'
#
loop_
_entity.id
_entity.type
_entity.pdbx_description
1 polymer ?
#
loop_
_entity_poly.entity_id
_entity_poly.type
_entity_poly.pdbx_seq_one_letter_code
_entity_poly.pdbx_strand_id
1 'polypeptide(L)'
;MPKTELINGEECRYYIKGKIYISRDGNVAGMQYGVRYSKPVIKQIKIKTDDAGKYIKKPNGPRIPVDLAVMTCYCPPKPRDGKRYIINHKDGDIMNCSADNLEWVIHHYEHTLEPSIELNCYGNKITVFKDGRVEMDGKPMMIHDSFFDSDMDLEAYIGPHICVSRPRSSYSERVNMDRIMRAAGYVQGDDAIFLDPKILHIDHDEMNWAADNLIWVEGTDERLKEYYAKRKEFCHKRNIELNPGKDVPDWY
;
A
#
# COMPACT_ATOMS: atom_id res chain seq x y z
N MET A 1 -20.87 17.31 14.13
CA MET A 1 -20.50 17.82 12.79
C MET A 1 -19.06 18.32 12.83
N PRO A 2 -18.25 18.13 11.79
CA PRO A 2 -16.92 18.70 11.75
C PRO A 2 -17.01 20.23 11.79
N LYS A 3 -16.11 20.88 12.53
CA LYS A 3 -16.10 22.34 12.65
C LYS A 3 -15.73 22.93 11.29
N THR A 4 -16.53 23.88 10.82
CA THR A 4 -16.36 24.55 9.54
C THR A 4 -15.82 25.96 9.77
N GLU A 5 -14.91 26.42 8.93
CA GLU A 5 -14.38 27.79 8.91
C GLU A 5 -14.33 28.35 7.48
N LEU A 6 -14.53 29.66 7.33
CA LEU A 6 -14.32 30.36 6.07
C LEU A 6 -12.85 30.77 5.95
N ILE A 7 -12.17 30.25 4.92
CA ILE A 7 -10.77 30.53 4.65
C ILE A 7 -10.67 31.02 3.20
N ASN A 8 -10.23 32.25 3.02
CA ASN A 8 -10.17 32.93 1.71
C ASN A 8 -11.51 32.92 0.94
N GLY A 9 -12.66 32.96 1.65
CA GLY A 9 -13.97 32.93 1.05
C GLY A 9 -14.53 31.53 0.78
N GLU A 10 -13.75 30.48 0.99
CA GLU A 10 -14.20 29.09 0.84
C GLU A 10 -14.54 28.45 2.19
N GLU A 11 -15.61 27.67 2.22
CA GLU A 11 -15.96 26.84 3.37
C GLU A 11 -15.01 25.66 3.48
N CYS A 12 -14.23 25.60 4.58
CA CYS A 12 -13.27 24.57 4.84
C CYS A 12 -13.61 23.78 6.10
N ARG A 13 -13.39 22.46 6.07
CA ARG A 13 -13.59 21.55 7.20
C ARG A 13 -12.26 21.07 7.79
N TYR A 14 -12.26 20.79 9.08
CA TYR A 14 -11.10 20.22 9.75
C TYR A 14 -10.90 18.77 9.31
N TYR A 15 -9.75 18.47 8.72
CA TYR A 15 -9.30 17.12 8.49
C TYR A 15 -8.49 16.59 9.68
N ILE A 16 -7.52 17.38 10.17
CA ILE A 16 -6.76 17.07 11.38
C ILE A 16 -6.99 18.20 12.36
N LYS A 17 -7.58 17.90 13.52
CA LYS A 17 -8.01 18.86 14.54
C LYS A 17 -6.92 19.90 14.79
N GLY A 18 -7.27 21.16 14.52
CA GLY A 18 -6.45 22.35 14.80
C GLY A 18 -5.23 22.56 13.91
N LYS A 19 -5.00 21.77 12.84
CA LYS A 19 -3.79 21.89 12.01
C LYS A 19 -4.01 21.96 10.51
N ILE A 20 -5.00 21.27 9.96
CA ILE A 20 -5.28 21.24 8.52
C ILE A 20 -6.76 21.45 8.27
N TYR A 21 -7.07 22.33 7.33
CA TYR A 21 -8.39 22.59 6.79
C TYR A 21 -8.39 22.21 5.33
N ILE A 22 -9.48 21.66 4.86
CA ILE A 22 -9.66 21.32 3.46
C ILE A 22 -10.99 21.87 2.97
N SER A 23 -11.01 22.43 1.75
CA SER A 23 -12.24 22.83 1.07
C SER A 23 -12.85 21.65 0.33
N ARG A 24 -14.10 21.82 -0.13
CA ARG A 24 -14.82 20.83 -0.93
C ARG A 24 -14.09 20.52 -2.25
N ASP A 25 -13.36 21.49 -2.79
CA ASP A 25 -12.60 21.37 -4.06
C ASP A 25 -11.15 20.91 -3.86
N GLY A 26 -10.79 20.54 -2.63
CA GLY A 26 -9.45 20.01 -2.33
C GLY A 26 -8.39 21.07 -2.10
N ASN A 27 -8.76 22.36 -1.93
CA ASN A 27 -7.81 23.37 -1.48
C ASN A 27 -7.47 23.17 0.00
N VAL A 28 -6.22 23.39 0.38
CA VAL A 28 -5.73 23.07 1.71
C VAL A 28 -5.14 24.29 2.39
N ALA A 29 -5.57 24.55 3.61
CA ALA A 29 -4.99 25.55 4.50
C ALA A 29 -4.55 24.91 5.82
N GLY A 30 -3.52 25.46 6.44
CA GLY A 30 -2.99 24.98 7.71
C GLY A 30 -2.77 26.09 8.72
N MET A 31 -2.93 25.75 10.00
CA MET A 31 -2.53 26.63 11.08
C MET A 31 -1.02 26.65 11.22
N GLN A 32 -0.43 27.83 11.14
CA GLN A 32 0.98 28.06 11.48
C GLN A 32 1.06 28.73 12.85
N TYR A 33 1.81 28.08 13.73
CA TYR A 33 2.22 28.66 15.02
C TYR A 33 3.65 29.19 14.82
N GLY A 34 3.83 30.49 14.79
CA GLY A 34 5.16 31.10 14.69
C GLY A 34 5.57 31.74 16.00
N VAL A 35 6.86 31.73 16.32
CA VAL A 35 7.45 32.40 17.50
C VAL A 35 7.13 33.92 17.52
N ARG A 36 6.74 34.47 16.38
CA ARG A 36 6.39 35.90 16.20
C ARG A 36 4.89 36.21 16.28
N TYR A 37 4.02 35.20 16.41
CA TYR A 37 2.57 35.41 16.40
C TYR A 37 1.97 35.02 17.74
N SER A 38 1.30 35.95 18.39
CA SER A 38 0.52 35.69 19.61
C SER A 38 -0.75 34.87 19.35
N LYS A 39 -1.15 34.74 18.09
CA LYS A 39 -2.31 33.95 17.64
C LYS A 39 -1.94 33.09 16.44
N PRO A 40 -2.53 31.88 16.31
CA PRO A 40 -2.30 31.04 15.12
C PRO A 40 -2.82 31.75 13.87
N VAL A 41 -2.04 31.71 12.81
CA VAL A 41 -2.41 32.25 11.49
C VAL A 41 -2.71 31.11 10.53
N ILE A 42 -3.85 31.19 9.87
CA ILE A 42 -4.22 30.22 8.83
C ILE A 42 -3.56 30.67 7.52
N LYS A 43 -2.78 29.77 6.92
CA LYS A 43 -2.14 29.98 5.63
C LYS A 43 -2.43 28.81 4.70
N GLN A 44 -2.56 29.12 3.41
CA GLN A 44 -2.66 28.11 2.37
C GLN A 44 -1.40 27.23 2.38
N ILE A 45 -1.60 25.92 2.34
CA ILE A 45 -0.51 24.94 2.25
C ILE A 45 -0.24 24.63 0.79
N LYS A 46 1.03 24.59 0.40
CA LYS A 46 1.43 24.17 -0.94
C LYS A 46 1.10 22.68 -1.13
N ILE A 47 0.17 22.41 -2.03
CA ILE A 47 -0.12 21.08 -2.53
C ILE A 47 1.00 20.66 -3.47
N LYS A 48 1.46 19.41 -3.35
CA LYS A 48 2.42 18.78 -4.26
C LYS A 48 1.67 17.77 -5.12
N THR A 49 2.23 17.46 -6.26
CA THR A 49 1.70 16.48 -7.22
C THR A 49 2.77 15.48 -7.60
N ASP A 50 2.37 14.25 -7.86
CA ASP A 50 3.15 13.22 -8.54
C ASP A 50 2.21 12.25 -9.27
N ASP A 51 2.73 11.14 -9.77
CA ASP A 51 1.98 10.14 -10.54
C ASP A 51 0.86 9.47 -9.74
N ALA A 52 0.88 9.58 -8.41
CA ALA A 52 -0.17 9.08 -7.52
C ALA A 52 -1.21 10.15 -7.13
N GLY A 53 -1.13 11.37 -7.72
CA GLY A 53 -2.09 12.44 -7.50
C GLY A 53 -1.57 13.58 -6.61
N LYS A 54 -2.52 14.34 -6.04
CA LYS A 54 -2.23 15.49 -5.17
C LYS A 54 -2.00 15.05 -3.72
N TYR A 55 -1.00 15.66 -3.08
CA TYR A 55 -0.72 15.38 -1.67
C TYR A 55 -0.17 16.60 -0.91
N ILE A 56 -0.32 16.53 0.41
CA ILE A 56 0.27 17.45 1.38
C ILE A 56 1.45 16.74 2.02
N LYS A 57 2.63 17.38 2.03
CA LYS A 57 3.80 16.88 2.75
C LYS A 57 3.99 17.69 4.03
N LYS A 58 3.83 17.05 5.19
CA LYS A 58 4.21 17.64 6.47
C LYS A 58 5.74 17.63 6.63
N PRO A 59 6.33 18.67 7.26
CA PRO A 59 7.71 18.56 7.75
C PRO A 59 7.78 17.36 8.70
N ASN A 60 8.70 16.43 8.45
CA ASN A 60 8.94 15.23 9.29
C ASN A 60 7.69 14.34 9.50
N GLY A 61 6.75 14.33 8.57
CA GLY A 61 5.52 13.54 8.67
C GLY A 61 5.18 12.79 7.37
N PRO A 62 4.20 11.87 7.44
CA PRO A 62 3.74 11.12 6.28
C PRO A 62 3.10 12.06 5.24
N ARG A 63 3.09 11.58 4.00
CA ARG A 63 2.28 12.19 2.92
C ARG A 63 0.80 12.00 3.27
N ILE A 64 0.01 13.03 3.00
CA ILE A 64 -1.46 13.00 3.14
C ILE A 64 -2.04 13.21 1.75
N PRO A 65 -2.67 12.20 1.14
CA PRO A 65 -3.38 12.36 -0.13
C PRO A 65 -4.53 13.36 0.03
N VAL A 66 -4.70 14.26 -0.94
CA VAL A 66 -5.74 15.31 -0.89
C VAL A 66 -7.12 14.70 -1.07
N ASP A 67 -7.27 13.74 -1.98
CA ASP A 67 -8.50 12.98 -2.22
C ASP A 67 -9.01 12.29 -0.94
N LEU A 68 -8.12 11.59 -0.21
CA LEU A 68 -8.47 10.97 1.07
C LEU A 68 -8.94 12.00 2.11
N ALA A 69 -8.30 13.17 2.14
CA ALA A 69 -8.67 14.23 3.06
C ALA A 69 -10.04 14.82 2.72
N VAL A 70 -10.34 15.04 1.42
CA VAL A 70 -11.65 15.47 0.95
C VAL A 70 -12.72 14.42 1.23
N MET A 71 -12.46 13.16 0.89
CA MET A 71 -13.38 12.05 1.18
C MET A 71 -13.74 11.97 2.66
N THR A 72 -12.75 12.12 3.53
CA THR A 72 -12.98 12.07 4.99
C THR A 72 -13.85 13.23 5.50
N CYS A 73 -13.75 14.41 4.88
CA CYS A 73 -14.43 15.61 5.34
C CYS A 73 -15.81 15.82 4.72
N TYR A 74 -16.00 15.43 3.47
CA TYR A 74 -17.16 15.85 2.67
C TYR A 74 -18.00 14.71 2.10
N CYS A 75 -17.43 13.53 1.95
CA CYS A 75 -18.12 12.39 1.37
C CYS A 75 -18.67 11.45 2.47
N PRO A 76 -19.55 10.52 2.12
CA PRO A 76 -19.97 9.47 3.03
C PRO A 76 -18.76 8.72 3.60
N PRO A 77 -18.80 8.28 4.86
CA PRO A 77 -17.71 7.51 5.43
C PRO A 77 -17.49 6.21 4.64
N LYS A 78 -16.25 5.72 4.62
CA LYS A 78 -15.93 4.42 4.04
C LYS A 78 -16.86 3.36 4.62
N PRO A 79 -17.54 2.54 3.80
CA PRO A 79 -18.39 1.45 4.28
C PRO A 79 -17.61 0.50 5.19
N ARG A 80 -18.27 -0.02 6.23
CA ARG A 80 -17.68 -0.94 7.22
C ARG A 80 -18.27 -2.34 7.08
N ASP A 81 -18.31 -2.83 5.86
CA ASP A 81 -18.83 -4.15 5.50
C ASP A 81 -17.72 -5.21 5.30
N GLY A 82 -16.48 -4.88 5.70
CA GLY A 82 -15.33 -5.75 5.57
C GLY A 82 -14.65 -5.72 4.19
N LYS A 83 -15.31 -5.16 3.19
CA LYS A 83 -14.75 -5.09 1.84
C LYS A 83 -13.65 -4.05 1.70
N ARG A 84 -12.78 -4.26 0.73
CA ARG A 84 -11.74 -3.31 0.39
C ARG A 84 -12.29 -2.22 -0.53
N TYR A 85 -12.14 -0.97 -0.12
CA TYR A 85 -12.54 0.19 -0.90
C TYR A 85 -11.34 1.06 -1.25
N ILE A 86 -11.34 1.58 -2.46
CA ILE A 86 -10.43 2.62 -2.95
C ILE A 86 -11.22 3.88 -3.31
N ILE A 87 -10.52 5.00 -3.41
CA ILE A 87 -11.10 6.25 -3.91
C ILE A 87 -11.03 6.22 -5.44
N ASN A 88 -12.18 6.38 -6.08
CA ASN A 88 -12.32 6.54 -7.52
C ASN A 88 -12.59 8.01 -7.87
N HIS A 89 -11.93 8.51 -8.90
CA HIS A 89 -12.19 9.80 -9.53
C HIS A 89 -13.14 9.56 -10.71
N LYS A 90 -14.40 10.01 -10.60
CA LYS A 90 -15.47 9.70 -11.57
C LYS A 90 -15.16 10.16 -13.00
N ASP A 91 -14.38 11.23 -13.14
CA ASP A 91 -13.93 11.76 -14.43
C ASP A 91 -12.61 11.12 -14.94
N GLY A 92 -12.00 10.22 -14.14
CA GLY A 92 -10.71 9.60 -14.45
C GLY A 92 -9.50 10.51 -14.23
N ASP A 93 -9.68 11.78 -13.85
CA ASP A 93 -8.58 12.70 -13.55
C ASP A 93 -8.19 12.64 -12.06
N ILE A 94 -7.09 11.97 -11.74
CA ILE A 94 -6.57 11.86 -10.37
C ILE A 94 -6.15 13.21 -9.76
N MET A 95 -6.07 14.26 -10.57
CA MET A 95 -5.79 15.61 -10.11
C MET A 95 -7.06 16.37 -9.70
N ASN A 96 -8.25 15.89 -10.08
CA ASN A 96 -9.52 16.48 -9.67
C ASN A 96 -10.01 15.88 -8.36
N CYS A 97 -9.56 16.45 -7.24
CA CYS A 97 -9.94 16.01 -5.89
C CYS A 97 -11.22 16.69 -5.35
N SER A 98 -12.10 17.22 -6.19
CA SER A 98 -13.38 17.76 -5.75
C SER A 98 -14.27 16.67 -5.15
N ALA A 99 -14.97 16.94 -4.06
CA ALA A 99 -15.85 15.99 -3.38
C ALA A 99 -16.94 15.40 -4.28
N ASP A 100 -17.41 16.17 -5.26
CA ASP A 100 -18.43 15.71 -6.22
C ASP A 100 -17.87 14.71 -7.24
N ASN A 101 -16.55 14.72 -7.42
CA ASN A 101 -15.82 13.81 -8.32
C ASN A 101 -15.34 12.53 -7.63
N LEU A 102 -15.38 12.46 -6.30
CA LEU A 102 -14.84 11.34 -5.55
C LEU A 102 -15.93 10.39 -5.06
N GLU A 103 -15.63 9.10 -5.07
CA GLU A 103 -16.50 8.06 -4.51
C GLU A 103 -15.69 6.87 -3.98
N TRP A 104 -16.29 6.11 -3.03
CA TRP A 104 -15.75 4.82 -2.62
C TRP A 104 -16.23 3.74 -3.58
N VAL A 105 -15.30 3.06 -4.24
CA VAL A 105 -15.59 1.87 -5.05
C VAL A 105 -14.90 0.66 -4.45
N ILE A 106 -15.53 -0.51 -4.57
CA ILE A 106 -14.91 -1.77 -4.17
C ILE A 106 -13.70 -2.00 -5.07
N HIS A 107 -12.55 -2.24 -4.47
CA HIS A 107 -11.37 -2.61 -5.21
C HIS A 107 -11.39 -4.10 -5.50
N HIS A 108 -11.58 -4.43 -6.75
CA HIS A 108 -11.44 -5.79 -7.26
C HIS A 108 -10.02 -5.96 -7.82
N TYR A 109 -9.36 -7.03 -7.43
CA TYR A 109 -8.20 -7.51 -8.16
C TYR A 109 -8.73 -8.37 -9.32
N GLU A 110 -8.79 -7.79 -10.52
CA GLU A 110 -9.20 -8.55 -11.69
C GLU A 110 -8.16 -9.62 -11.98
N HIS A 111 -8.62 -10.88 -12.02
CA HIS A 111 -7.77 -11.99 -12.43
C HIS A 111 -7.48 -11.87 -13.94
N THR A 112 -6.21 -11.99 -14.31
CA THR A 112 -5.78 -11.95 -15.70
C THR A 112 -5.14 -13.27 -16.13
N LEU A 113 -5.34 -13.63 -17.39
CA LEU A 113 -4.68 -14.75 -18.04
C LEU A 113 -3.54 -14.33 -18.96
N GLU A 114 -3.28 -13.02 -19.06
CA GLU A 114 -2.19 -12.50 -19.87
C GLU A 114 -0.83 -13.09 -19.42
N PRO A 115 0.09 -13.39 -20.35
CA PRO A 115 1.36 -14.02 -20.03
C PRO A 115 2.28 -13.12 -19.21
N SER A 116 2.12 -11.80 -19.33
CA SER A 116 2.86 -10.82 -18.55
C SER A 116 2.10 -9.50 -18.41
N ILE A 117 2.30 -8.81 -17.30
CA ILE A 117 1.71 -7.50 -16.98
C ILE A 117 2.81 -6.53 -16.63
N GLU A 118 2.71 -5.30 -17.14
CA GLU A 118 3.61 -4.21 -16.76
C GLU A 118 3.04 -3.41 -15.58
N LEU A 119 3.85 -3.20 -14.56
CA LEU A 119 3.52 -2.41 -13.37
C LEU A 119 4.52 -1.29 -13.18
N ASN A 120 4.06 -0.18 -12.61
CA ASN A 120 4.95 0.88 -12.10
C ASN A 120 5.25 0.61 -10.63
N CYS A 121 6.51 0.39 -10.30
CA CYS A 121 6.97 0.14 -8.94
C CYS A 121 8.01 1.19 -8.54
N TYR A 122 7.63 2.14 -7.71
CA TYR A 122 8.47 3.27 -7.27
C TYR A 122 9.13 4.07 -8.42
N GLY A 123 8.43 4.23 -9.55
CA GLY A 123 8.92 4.94 -10.72
C GLY A 123 9.76 4.09 -11.67
N ASN A 124 9.93 2.80 -11.40
CA ASN A 124 10.51 1.83 -12.32
C ASN A 124 9.41 0.99 -12.97
N LYS A 125 9.62 0.66 -14.24
CA LYS A 125 8.75 -0.24 -14.99
C LYS A 125 9.21 -1.67 -14.73
N ILE A 126 8.34 -2.48 -14.13
CA ILE A 126 8.60 -3.91 -13.95
C ILE A 126 7.61 -4.72 -14.80
N THR A 127 8.08 -5.84 -15.34
CA THR A 127 7.25 -6.82 -16.03
C THR A 127 7.10 -8.03 -15.13
N VAL A 128 5.86 -8.37 -14.80
CA VAL A 128 5.50 -9.53 -13.98
C VAL A 128 4.95 -10.60 -14.90
N PHE A 129 5.48 -11.80 -14.82
CA PHE A 129 5.08 -12.93 -15.65
C PHE A 129 4.15 -13.86 -14.89
N LYS A 130 3.29 -14.54 -15.64
CA LYS A 130 2.32 -15.51 -15.11
C LYS A 130 2.98 -16.67 -14.35
N ASP A 131 4.23 -17.01 -14.66
CA ASP A 131 5.03 -18.02 -13.97
C ASP A 131 5.71 -17.52 -12.68
N GLY A 132 5.42 -16.29 -12.26
CA GLY A 132 5.96 -15.67 -11.05
C GLY A 132 7.30 -14.95 -11.23
N ARG A 133 7.90 -15.00 -12.41
CA ARG A 133 9.12 -14.22 -12.70
C ARG A 133 8.81 -12.73 -12.72
N VAL A 134 9.79 -11.93 -12.35
CA VAL A 134 9.74 -10.47 -12.43
C VAL A 134 10.99 -9.96 -13.16
N GLU A 135 10.80 -9.03 -14.09
CA GLU A 135 11.89 -8.37 -14.80
C GLU A 135 11.80 -6.85 -14.59
N MET A 136 12.94 -6.18 -14.57
CA MET A 136 13.04 -4.71 -14.60
C MET A 136 13.97 -4.33 -15.74
N ASP A 137 13.48 -3.48 -16.65
CA ASP A 137 14.19 -3.09 -17.87
C ASP A 137 14.69 -4.30 -18.70
N GLY A 138 13.87 -5.36 -18.79
CA GLY A 138 14.17 -6.59 -19.51
C GLY A 138 15.22 -7.49 -18.86
N LYS A 139 15.60 -7.22 -17.59
CA LYS A 139 16.53 -8.06 -16.83
C LYS A 139 15.80 -8.77 -15.71
N PRO A 140 16.04 -10.09 -15.54
CA PRO A 140 15.44 -10.84 -14.45
C PRO A 140 15.82 -10.23 -13.09
N MET A 141 14.83 -10.08 -12.23
CA MET A 141 15.03 -9.69 -10.84
C MET A 141 15.18 -10.94 -9.96
N MET A 142 16.12 -10.87 -9.03
CA MET A 142 16.25 -11.91 -8.03
C MET A 142 15.13 -11.78 -6.99
N ILE A 143 14.43 -12.87 -6.70
CA ILE A 143 13.50 -12.97 -5.58
C ILE A 143 14.34 -13.37 -4.37
N HIS A 144 14.37 -12.49 -3.38
CA HIS A 144 15.03 -12.70 -2.11
C HIS A 144 14.03 -13.25 -1.10
N ASP A 145 14.48 -14.10 -0.21
CA ASP A 145 13.68 -14.76 0.80
C ASP A 145 14.05 -14.39 2.25
N SER A 146 15.00 -13.48 2.43
CA SER A 146 15.47 -13.07 3.75
C SER A 146 15.80 -11.57 3.81
N PHE A 147 15.91 -11.05 5.01
CA PHE A 147 16.50 -9.73 5.27
C PHE A 147 17.35 -9.79 6.55
N PHE A 148 18.25 -8.83 6.67
CA PHE A 148 19.06 -8.63 7.88
C PHE A 148 18.29 -7.74 8.86
N ASP A 149 18.18 -8.19 10.11
CA ASP A 149 17.65 -7.39 11.21
C ASP A 149 18.82 -6.76 11.96
N SER A 150 19.02 -5.45 11.75
CA SER A 150 20.15 -4.70 12.33
C SER A 150 20.07 -4.57 13.85
N ASP A 151 18.87 -4.62 14.43
CA ASP A 151 18.69 -4.44 15.88
C ASP A 151 19.08 -5.70 16.66
N MET A 152 18.96 -6.85 16.00
CA MET A 152 19.28 -8.16 16.60
C MET A 152 20.53 -8.83 16.04
N ASP A 153 21.17 -8.21 15.04
CA ASP A 153 22.28 -8.81 14.30
C ASP A 153 21.96 -10.22 13.77
N LEU A 154 20.72 -10.40 13.30
CA LEU A 154 20.20 -11.65 12.74
C LEU A 154 19.63 -11.39 11.36
N GLU A 155 19.80 -12.38 10.45
CA GLU A 155 18.99 -12.46 9.25
C GLU A 155 17.63 -13.08 9.59
N ALA A 156 16.55 -12.40 9.22
CA ALA A 156 15.21 -12.88 9.46
C ALA A 156 14.48 -13.14 8.14
N TYR A 157 13.72 -14.21 8.08
CA TYR A 157 12.87 -14.53 6.95
C TYR A 157 11.57 -13.74 7.02
N ILE A 158 11.34 -12.89 6.02
CA ILE A 158 10.13 -12.05 5.92
C ILE A 158 9.20 -12.43 4.78
N GLY A 159 9.54 -13.48 4.07
CA GLY A 159 8.85 -13.90 2.86
C GLY A 159 9.53 -13.39 1.57
N PRO A 160 9.16 -13.99 0.43
CA PRO A 160 9.75 -13.66 -0.86
C PRO A 160 9.49 -12.20 -1.26
N HIS A 161 10.54 -11.51 -1.69
CA HIS A 161 10.48 -10.12 -2.10
C HIS A 161 11.51 -9.81 -3.18
N ILE A 162 11.28 -8.73 -3.92
CA ILE A 162 12.28 -8.13 -4.80
C ILE A 162 12.78 -6.81 -4.22
N CYS A 163 14.00 -6.42 -4.59
CA CYS A 163 14.57 -5.13 -4.23
C CYS A 163 14.48 -4.17 -5.42
N VAL A 164 13.73 -3.08 -5.28
CA VAL A 164 13.53 -2.07 -6.32
C VAL A 164 14.20 -0.77 -5.91
N SER A 165 15.17 -0.30 -6.68
CA SER A 165 15.85 0.96 -6.42
C SER A 165 14.91 2.14 -6.72
N ARG A 166 14.86 3.13 -5.84
CA ARG A 166 14.16 4.38 -6.15
C ARG A 166 15.00 5.24 -7.10
N PRO A 167 14.40 5.81 -8.14
CA PRO A 167 15.11 6.77 -8.98
C PRO A 167 15.73 7.90 -8.15
N ARG A 168 16.98 8.22 -8.39
CA ARG A 168 17.76 9.26 -7.68
C ARG A 168 17.94 9.03 -6.16
N SER A 169 17.86 7.79 -5.71
CA SER A 169 18.11 7.40 -4.32
C SER A 169 19.16 6.30 -4.28
N SER A 170 19.98 6.29 -3.22
CA SER A 170 20.88 5.16 -2.91
C SER A 170 20.17 4.01 -2.19
N TYR A 171 18.89 4.17 -1.88
CA TYR A 171 18.11 3.17 -1.16
C TYR A 171 17.26 2.35 -2.12
N SER A 172 17.22 1.03 -1.89
CA SER A 172 16.28 0.12 -2.50
C SER A 172 15.09 -0.15 -1.55
N GLU A 173 13.91 -0.32 -2.14
CA GLU A 173 12.70 -0.73 -1.42
C GLU A 173 12.49 -2.22 -1.60
N ARG A 174 12.10 -2.90 -0.53
CA ARG A 174 11.66 -4.29 -0.59
C ARG A 174 10.18 -4.33 -0.92
N VAL A 175 9.82 -5.11 -1.91
CA VAL A 175 8.43 -5.27 -2.34
C VAL A 175 8.10 -6.76 -2.31
N ASN A 176 7.19 -7.13 -1.42
CA ASN A 176 6.78 -8.54 -1.27
C ASN A 176 6.11 -9.06 -2.53
N MET A 177 6.38 -10.30 -2.87
CA MET A 177 5.85 -10.95 -4.07
C MET A 177 4.32 -11.05 -4.06
N ASP A 178 3.68 -11.29 -2.91
CA ASP A 178 2.23 -11.30 -2.79
C ASP A 178 1.61 -9.97 -3.25
N ARG A 179 2.24 -8.84 -2.89
CA ARG A 179 1.80 -7.51 -3.34
C ARG A 179 1.94 -7.33 -4.85
N ILE A 180 3.00 -7.87 -5.43
CA ILE A 180 3.27 -7.80 -6.88
C ILE A 180 2.25 -8.64 -7.63
N MET A 181 2.04 -9.89 -7.22
CA MET A 181 1.11 -10.81 -7.89
C MET A 181 -0.36 -10.36 -7.79
N ARG A 182 -0.75 -9.75 -6.65
CA ARG A 182 -2.04 -9.07 -6.50
C ARG A 182 -2.20 -7.93 -7.51
N ALA A 183 -1.21 -7.05 -7.58
CA ALA A 183 -1.26 -5.89 -8.47
C ALA A 183 -1.26 -6.29 -9.94
N ALA A 184 -0.61 -7.38 -10.29
CA ALA A 184 -0.63 -7.95 -11.64
C ALA A 184 -1.92 -8.72 -11.97
N GLY A 185 -2.79 -8.99 -10.99
CA GLY A 185 -4.02 -9.75 -11.19
C GLY A 185 -3.80 -11.26 -11.38
N TYR A 186 -2.71 -11.81 -10.86
CA TYR A 186 -2.36 -13.23 -11.02
C TYR A 186 -2.85 -14.14 -9.90
N VAL A 187 -3.58 -13.61 -8.92
CA VAL A 187 -4.22 -14.44 -7.90
C VAL A 187 -5.62 -14.82 -8.35
N GLN A 188 -5.90 -16.13 -8.43
CA GLN A 188 -7.18 -16.64 -8.94
C GLN A 188 -8.34 -16.33 -7.98
N GLY A 189 -9.52 -16.09 -8.56
CA GLY A 189 -10.75 -15.77 -7.82
C GLY A 189 -10.93 -14.26 -7.62
N ASP A 190 -11.97 -13.92 -6.86
CA ASP A 190 -12.37 -12.54 -6.57
C ASP A 190 -12.19 -12.26 -5.08
N ASP A 191 -11.25 -11.37 -4.74
CA ASP A 191 -10.98 -10.99 -3.36
C ASP A 191 -12.15 -10.23 -2.70
N ALA A 192 -13.01 -9.63 -3.50
CA ALA A 192 -14.15 -8.82 -3.00
C ALA A 192 -15.26 -9.65 -2.36
N ILE A 193 -15.33 -10.95 -2.61
CA ILE A 193 -16.32 -11.84 -1.97
C ILE A 193 -15.94 -12.19 -0.52
N PHE A 194 -14.69 -11.94 -0.13
CA PHE A 194 -14.18 -12.27 1.20
C PHE A 194 -14.16 -11.06 2.13
N LEU A 195 -14.33 -11.29 3.43
CA LEU A 195 -14.22 -10.26 4.46
C LEU A 195 -12.75 -9.98 4.82
N ASP A 196 -11.94 -11.01 4.88
CA ASP A 196 -10.49 -10.96 5.15
C ASP A 196 -9.73 -11.78 4.10
N PRO A 197 -9.56 -11.23 2.87
CA PRO A 197 -8.93 -11.95 1.78
C PRO A 197 -7.45 -12.21 2.04
N LYS A 198 -7.05 -13.47 1.90
CA LYS A 198 -5.68 -13.96 1.99
C LYS A 198 -5.29 -14.67 0.70
N ILE A 199 -4.00 -14.67 0.39
CA ILE A 199 -3.45 -15.52 -0.68
C ILE A 199 -3.03 -16.85 -0.06
N LEU A 200 -3.46 -17.92 -0.70
CA LEU A 200 -3.03 -19.30 -0.41
C LEU A 200 -2.21 -19.81 -1.59
N HIS A 201 -1.02 -20.36 -1.32
CA HIS A 201 -0.26 -21.18 -2.27
C HIS A 201 -0.81 -22.59 -2.23
N ILE A 202 -1.32 -23.09 -3.36
CA ILE A 202 -2.03 -24.38 -3.43
C ILE A 202 -1.10 -25.54 -3.08
N ASP A 203 0.15 -25.48 -3.52
CA ASP A 203 1.18 -26.48 -3.22
C ASP A 203 1.89 -26.30 -1.87
N HIS A 204 1.56 -25.22 -1.14
CA HIS A 204 2.19 -24.79 0.10
C HIS A 204 3.67 -24.36 -0.04
N ASP A 205 4.18 -24.16 -1.25
CA ASP A 205 5.51 -23.62 -1.49
C ASP A 205 5.45 -22.10 -1.69
N GLU A 206 5.97 -21.35 -0.71
CA GLU A 206 6.01 -19.87 -0.77
C GLU A 206 6.91 -19.30 -1.86
N MET A 207 7.79 -20.09 -2.43
CA MET A 207 8.64 -19.68 -3.54
C MET A 207 7.99 -19.92 -4.90
N ASN A 208 6.89 -20.67 -4.97
CA ASN A 208 6.14 -20.91 -6.19
C ASN A 208 5.08 -19.83 -6.41
N TRP A 209 5.44 -18.77 -7.13
CA TRP A 209 4.59 -17.62 -7.46
C TRP A 209 3.86 -17.75 -8.80
N ALA A 210 3.77 -18.95 -9.37
CA ALA A 210 3.00 -19.17 -10.57
C ALA A 210 1.51 -18.88 -10.34
N ALA A 211 0.86 -18.21 -11.28
CA ALA A 211 -0.53 -17.75 -11.14
C ALA A 211 -1.54 -18.89 -10.91
N ASP A 212 -1.26 -20.09 -11.43
CA ASP A 212 -2.08 -21.28 -11.22
C ASP A 212 -1.92 -21.90 -9.82
N ASN A 213 -0.89 -21.46 -9.09
CA ASN A 213 -0.63 -21.85 -7.70
C ASN A 213 -1.26 -20.88 -6.67
N LEU A 214 -1.76 -19.72 -7.08
CA LEU A 214 -2.22 -18.66 -6.19
C LEU A 214 -3.73 -18.51 -6.23
N ILE A 215 -4.39 -18.62 -5.06
CA ILE A 215 -5.84 -18.39 -4.95
C ILE A 215 -6.18 -17.44 -3.80
N TRP A 216 -7.28 -16.70 -3.97
CA TRP A 216 -7.88 -15.97 -2.87
C TRP A 216 -8.69 -16.91 -1.99
N VAL A 217 -8.55 -16.75 -0.67
CA VAL A 217 -9.33 -17.46 0.33
C VAL A 217 -9.74 -16.53 1.45
N GLU A 218 -10.82 -16.87 2.18
CA GLU A 218 -11.19 -16.18 3.42
C GLU A 218 -10.15 -16.44 4.51
N GLY A 219 -9.85 -15.43 5.35
CA GLY A 219 -8.88 -15.54 6.45
C GLY A 219 -9.22 -16.63 7.48
N THR A 220 -10.47 -17.11 7.51
CA THR A 220 -10.94 -18.25 8.33
C THR A 220 -10.84 -19.59 7.62
N ASP A 221 -10.35 -19.67 6.39
CA ASP A 221 -10.22 -20.92 5.62
C ASP A 221 -9.29 -21.91 6.35
N GLU A 222 -9.78 -23.13 6.57
CA GLU A 222 -9.03 -24.16 7.31
C GLU A 222 -7.69 -24.51 6.66
N ARG A 223 -7.58 -24.39 5.33
CA ARG A 223 -6.33 -24.62 4.59
C ARG A 223 -5.23 -23.64 4.98
N LEU A 224 -5.58 -22.42 5.42
CA LEU A 224 -4.61 -21.45 5.91
C LEU A 224 -3.94 -21.91 7.21
N LYS A 225 -4.61 -22.65 8.06
CA LYS A 225 -4.01 -23.18 9.30
C LYS A 225 -2.84 -24.12 8.98
N GLU A 226 -3.05 -25.04 8.05
CA GLU A 226 -1.99 -25.95 7.60
C GLU A 226 -0.88 -25.19 6.88
N TYR A 227 -1.26 -24.27 5.97
CA TYR A 227 -0.32 -23.42 5.26
C TYR A 227 0.58 -22.62 6.23
N TYR A 228 -0.01 -21.91 7.19
CA TYR A 228 0.78 -21.15 8.17
C TYR A 228 1.61 -22.03 9.11
N ALA A 229 1.16 -23.22 9.45
CA ALA A 229 1.97 -24.16 10.24
C ALA A 229 3.22 -24.59 9.47
N LYS A 230 3.08 -24.98 8.19
CA LYS A 230 4.20 -25.34 7.31
C LYS A 230 5.13 -24.13 7.07
N ARG A 231 4.55 -22.97 6.86
CA ARG A 231 5.29 -21.71 6.71
C ARG A 231 6.13 -21.40 7.94
N LYS A 232 5.54 -21.48 9.12
CA LYS A 232 6.26 -21.28 10.39
C LYS A 232 7.46 -22.20 10.51
N GLU A 233 7.27 -23.49 10.25
CA GLU A 233 8.34 -24.49 10.26
C GLU A 233 9.44 -24.17 9.25
N PHE A 234 9.05 -23.83 8.02
CA PHE A 234 9.99 -23.44 6.95
C PHE A 234 10.78 -22.20 7.34
N CYS A 235 10.11 -21.13 7.80
CA CYS A 235 10.77 -19.89 8.22
C CYS A 235 11.75 -20.12 9.38
N HIS A 236 11.35 -20.90 10.39
CA HIS A 236 12.22 -21.23 11.51
C HIS A 236 13.46 -22.00 11.07
N LYS A 237 13.28 -23.04 10.26
CA LYS A 237 14.41 -23.79 9.66
C LYS A 237 15.33 -22.87 8.85
N ARG A 238 14.77 -21.99 8.02
CA ARG A 238 15.54 -21.07 7.19
C ARG A 238 16.33 -20.06 8.03
N ASN A 239 15.74 -19.56 9.11
CA ASN A 239 16.42 -18.65 10.05
C ASN A 239 17.61 -19.34 10.74
N ILE A 240 17.49 -20.62 11.10
CA ILE A 240 18.60 -21.39 11.65
C ILE A 240 19.73 -21.53 10.62
N GLU A 241 19.40 -21.84 9.36
CA GLU A 241 20.39 -21.96 8.28
C GLU A 241 21.14 -20.65 8.01
N LEU A 242 20.45 -19.51 8.08
CA LEU A 242 21.03 -18.18 7.88
C LEU A 242 21.90 -17.70 9.06
N ASN A 243 21.64 -18.21 10.25
CA ASN A 243 22.32 -17.79 11.49
C ASN A 243 23.02 -18.96 12.21
N PRO A 244 24.00 -19.61 11.59
CA PRO A 244 24.63 -20.78 12.18
C PRO A 244 25.30 -20.44 13.51
N GLY A 245 24.95 -21.18 14.56
CA GLY A 245 25.53 -21.02 15.89
C GLY A 245 24.96 -19.86 16.73
N LYS A 246 23.94 -19.16 16.24
CA LYS A 246 23.19 -18.16 17.00
C LYS A 246 21.92 -18.79 17.57
N ASP A 247 21.42 -18.24 18.68
CA ASP A 247 20.11 -18.61 19.23
C ASP A 247 19.03 -17.88 18.43
N VAL A 248 18.29 -18.64 17.62
CA VAL A 248 17.23 -18.11 16.75
C VAL A 248 15.88 -18.23 17.46
N PRO A 249 15.25 -17.13 17.85
CA PRO A 249 13.96 -17.15 18.53
C PRO A 249 12.84 -17.73 17.64
N ASP A 250 11.85 -18.36 18.26
CA ASP A 250 10.64 -18.88 17.59
C ASP A 250 9.55 -17.80 17.53
N TRP A 251 9.77 -16.76 16.72
CA TRP A 251 8.87 -15.58 16.67
C TRP A 251 7.73 -15.67 15.68
N TYR A 252 7.57 -16.73 15.00
CA TYR A 252 6.55 -16.80 13.94
C TYR A 252 5.28 -17.47 14.43
#